data_4650436251c0a4a66b20f391053f4323
#
_entry.id   4650436251c0a4a66b20f391053f4323
#
_cell.length_a   1.000
_cell.length_b   1.000
_cell.length_c   1.000
_cell.angle_alpha   90.00
_cell.angle_beta   90.00
_cell.angle_gamma   90.00
#
_symmetry.space_group_name_H-M   'P 1'
#
loop_
_entity.id
_entity.type
_entity.pdbx_description
1 polymer ?
#
loop_
_entity_poly.entity_id
_entity_poly.type
_entity_poly.pdbx_seq_one_letter_code
_entity_poly.pdbx_strand_id
1 'polypeptide(L)'
;MHFQKKRCVAMLLAGGQGSRLMVLTENTAKPAVPFGGKYRIIDFPLSNCVNSKIDTVGILTQYQPLELNEYIGNGQPWGLNSSHGGVQVLPPYAKSKNSEWYKGTANAIYQNIPFIERYHPDNVLILSGDHIYKMDYAAMLRFHEQRDSDCTIAVREVPLKEASRFGIMNTREDGSIYEFEEKPKKPKSTNASMGIYIFKWSVLRAFLEADEADRTSENDFGKNIIPAILNAGHKLYAYRFDGYWKDVGTISSLWEANMDLLGKHPAFDIYGTVGHKIYARNQAMPSSFISRSAEIRESFVAEGCNIEGSINHSIISTGCSVGKGAEITDSVIMPDVVIENGAVIRSAIIAEGCHIKAGARVGDYVEGEERKISVIGKDKIIAEGTVIDAGAIV
;
A
#
# COMPACT_ATOMS: atom_id res chain seq x y z
N MET A 1 20.89 13.31 23.55
CA MET A 1 21.29 12.81 22.21
C MET A 1 21.06 13.93 21.21
N HIS A 2 22.10 14.41 20.52
CA HIS A 2 21.92 15.36 19.43
C HIS A 2 21.64 14.54 18.16
N PHE A 3 20.43 14.60 17.65
CA PHE A 3 20.10 14.02 16.34
C PHE A 3 20.66 14.94 15.24
N GLN A 4 21.19 14.34 14.20
CA GLN A 4 21.67 15.08 13.05
C GLN A 4 20.47 15.68 12.28
N LYS A 5 20.57 16.95 11.87
CA LYS A 5 19.57 17.60 11.02
C LYS A 5 19.34 16.79 9.74
N LYS A 6 18.09 16.55 9.40
CA LYS A 6 17.67 15.86 8.18
C LYS A 6 17.06 16.83 7.18
N ARG A 7 17.36 16.63 5.90
CA ARG A 7 16.72 17.41 4.81
C ARG A 7 15.23 17.11 4.70
N CYS A 8 14.87 15.83 4.91
CA CYS A 8 13.50 15.35 4.86
C CYS A 8 13.30 14.17 5.82
N VAL A 9 12.16 14.14 6.49
CA VAL A 9 11.66 13.02 7.31
C VAL A 9 10.38 12.52 6.66
N ALA A 10 10.25 11.20 6.53
CA ALA A 10 9.01 10.59 6.03
C ALA A 10 8.07 10.20 7.17
N MET A 11 6.78 10.45 6.98
CA MET A 11 5.70 10.03 7.88
C MET A 11 4.72 9.18 7.08
N LEU A 12 4.68 7.89 7.38
CA LEU A 12 3.89 6.90 6.66
C LEU A 12 2.59 6.60 7.41
N LEU A 13 1.46 6.98 6.83
CA LEU A 13 0.12 6.75 7.38
C LEU A 13 -0.28 5.29 7.11
N ALA A 14 -0.22 4.45 8.14
CA ALA A 14 -0.48 3.01 8.09
C ALA A 14 -1.64 2.58 9.01
N GLY A 15 -2.47 3.52 9.44
CA GLY A 15 -3.51 3.34 10.45
C GLY A 15 -4.94 3.16 9.93
N GLY A 16 -5.18 3.04 8.62
CA GLY A 16 -6.50 2.88 8.05
C GLY A 16 -7.13 1.50 8.32
N GLN A 17 -8.46 1.44 8.56
CA GLN A 17 -9.19 0.19 8.83
C GLN A 17 -9.21 -0.80 7.66
N GLY A 18 -9.09 -0.33 6.41
CA GLY A 18 -9.08 -1.19 5.23
C GLY A 18 -10.41 -1.92 4.96
N SER A 19 -11.53 -1.49 5.52
CA SER A 19 -12.83 -2.19 5.53
C SER A 19 -13.33 -2.67 4.15
N ARG A 20 -12.91 -2.02 3.07
CA ARG A 20 -13.27 -2.41 1.69
C ARG A 20 -12.56 -3.68 1.19
N LEU A 21 -11.53 -4.15 1.89
CA LEU A 21 -10.88 -5.45 1.64
C LEU A 21 -11.54 -6.59 2.44
N MET A 22 -12.58 -6.28 3.22
CA MET A 22 -13.44 -7.23 3.94
C MET A 22 -12.63 -8.24 4.77
N VAL A 23 -12.81 -9.53 4.54
CA VAL A 23 -12.15 -10.62 5.28
C VAL A 23 -10.62 -10.59 5.23
N LEU A 24 -10.01 -9.94 4.22
CA LEU A 24 -8.55 -9.80 4.11
C LEU A 24 -7.96 -8.84 5.15
N THR A 25 -8.78 -7.96 5.72
CA THR A 25 -8.34 -6.97 6.71
C THR A 25 -9.12 -7.07 8.03
N GLU A 26 -9.82 -8.16 8.26
CA GLU A 26 -10.55 -8.40 9.50
C GLU A 26 -9.61 -8.41 10.71
N ASN A 27 -8.45 -9.09 10.58
CA ASN A 27 -7.45 -9.23 11.64
C ASN A 27 -6.05 -8.72 11.23
N THR A 28 -5.93 -8.10 10.05
CA THR A 28 -4.66 -7.66 9.47
C THR A 28 -4.77 -6.22 9.01
N ALA A 29 -3.80 -5.38 9.37
CA ALA A 29 -3.74 -4.01 8.84
C ALA A 29 -3.53 -4.01 7.32
N LYS A 30 -4.24 -3.15 6.57
CA LYS A 30 -4.13 -3.09 5.10
C LYS A 30 -2.69 -3.02 4.58
N PRO A 31 -1.76 -2.24 5.16
CA PRO A 31 -0.36 -2.22 4.73
C PRO A 31 0.38 -3.55 4.89
N ALA A 32 -0.11 -4.46 5.74
CA ALA A 32 0.47 -5.78 5.97
C ALA A 32 -0.08 -6.86 5.02
N VAL A 33 -1.09 -6.57 4.20
CA VAL A 33 -1.65 -7.52 3.24
C VAL A 33 -0.59 -7.96 2.23
N PRO A 34 -0.44 -9.29 1.97
CA PRO A 34 0.50 -9.83 1.00
C PRO A 34 0.22 -9.38 -0.43
N PHE A 35 1.30 -9.21 -1.20
CA PHE A 35 1.25 -8.76 -2.58
C PHE A 35 2.40 -9.36 -3.43
N GLY A 36 2.13 -9.72 -4.67
CA GLY A 36 3.15 -10.10 -5.64
C GLY A 36 4.00 -11.31 -5.25
N GLY A 37 3.46 -12.22 -4.45
CA GLY A 37 4.06 -13.49 -4.07
C GLY A 37 4.96 -13.45 -2.83
N LYS A 38 5.68 -12.36 -2.57
CA LYS A 38 6.60 -12.27 -1.43
C LYS A 38 6.64 -10.93 -0.71
N TYR A 39 5.95 -9.93 -1.24
CA TYR A 39 5.90 -8.59 -0.68
C TYR A 39 4.65 -8.41 0.19
N ARG A 40 4.66 -7.33 0.98
CA ARG A 40 3.46 -6.73 1.57
C ARG A 40 3.32 -5.30 1.02
N ILE A 41 2.12 -4.74 1.07
CA ILE A 41 1.84 -3.40 0.52
C ILE A 41 2.83 -2.34 1.06
N ILE A 42 3.17 -2.41 2.35
CA ILE A 42 4.09 -1.47 3.01
C ILE A 42 5.52 -1.50 2.45
N ASP A 43 5.94 -2.58 1.81
CA ASP A 43 7.27 -2.70 1.23
C ASP A 43 7.54 -1.65 0.16
N PHE A 44 6.52 -1.23 -0.56
CA PHE A 44 6.63 -0.26 -1.65
C PHE A 44 7.02 1.13 -1.14
N PRO A 45 6.25 1.80 -0.25
CA PRO A 45 6.64 3.10 0.27
C PRO A 45 7.95 3.08 1.06
N LEU A 46 8.24 2.01 1.83
CA LEU A 46 9.52 1.89 2.54
C LEU A 46 10.70 1.76 1.57
N SER A 47 10.57 0.94 0.53
CA SER A 47 11.59 0.80 -0.51
C SER A 47 11.80 2.10 -1.28
N ASN A 48 10.73 2.81 -1.61
CA ASN A 48 10.83 4.11 -2.26
C ASN A 48 11.57 5.14 -1.38
N CYS A 49 11.35 5.12 -0.05
CA CYS A 49 12.12 5.97 0.89
C CYS A 49 13.63 5.67 0.80
N VAL A 50 14.00 4.40 0.92
CA VAL A 50 15.42 3.98 0.87
C VAL A 50 16.08 4.32 -0.46
N ASN A 51 15.42 3.98 -1.57
CA ASN A 51 15.90 4.28 -2.91
C ASN A 51 16.07 5.80 -3.14
N SER A 52 15.26 6.61 -2.45
CA SER A 52 15.31 8.08 -2.47
C SER A 52 16.24 8.68 -1.40
N LYS A 53 17.00 7.85 -0.67
CA LYS A 53 17.91 8.27 0.43
C LYS A 53 17.19 9.01 1.57
N ILE A 54 15.93 8.70 1.79
CA ILE A 54 15.17 9.16 2.97
C ILE A 54 15.27 8.03 4.00
N ASP A 55 16.14 8.22 4.98
CA ASP A 55 16.57 7.20 5.94
C ASP A 55 15.86 7.29 7.29
N THR A 56 14.93 8.20 7.45
CA THR A 56 14.20 8.44 8.69
C THR A 56 12.70 8.40 8.40
N VAL A 57 12.03 7.36 8.92
CA VAL A 57 10.63 7.08 8.62
C VAL A 57 9.85 6.82 9.90
N GLY A 58 8.84 7.65 10.20
CA GLY A 58 7.84 7.38 11.22
C GLY A 58 6.64 6.65 10.62
N ILE A 59 6.27 5.49 11.14
CA ILE A 59 5.11 4.73 10.68
C ILE A 59 3.99 4.85 11.70
N LEU A 60 2.90 5.50 11.31
CA LEU A 60 1.75 5.75 12.17
C LEU A 60 0.75 4.59 12.07
N THR A 61 0.70 3.76 13.10
CA THR A 61 -0.18 2.58 13.16
C THR A 61 -1.31 2.80 14.16
N GLN A 62 -2.49 2.23 13.91
CA GLN A 62 -3.62 2.35 14.81
C GLN A 62 -4.48 1.08 14.85
N TYR A 63 -4.98 0.61 13.70
CA TYR A 63 -5.84 -0.56 13.60
C TYR A 63 -5.01 -1.81 13.32
N GLN A 64 -5.31 -2.92 14.03
CA GLN A 64 -4.66 -4.23 13.88
C GLN A 64 -3.12 -4.14 13.75
N PRO A 65 -2.43 -3.48 14.70
CA PRO A 65 -1.01 -3.13 14.50
C PRO A 65 -0.05 -4.30 14.73
N LEU A 66 -0.47 -5.40 15.36
CA LEU A 66 0.42 -6.44 15.86
C LEU A 66 1.25 -7.06 14.74
N GLU A 67 0.60 -7.62 13.74
CA GLU A 67 1.26 -8.28 12.60
C GLU A 67 2.11 -7.29 11.79
N LEU A 68 1.58 -6.08 11.56
CA LEU A 68 2.31 -5.02 10.86
C LEU A 68 3.58 -4.61 11.62
N ASN A 69 3.50 -4.41 12.93
CA ASN A 69 4.64 -4.03 13.77
C ASN A 69 5.70 -5.13 13.81
N GLU A 70 5.28 -6.39 13.91
CA GLU A 70 6.17 -7.55 13.84
C GLU A 70 6.87 -7.65 12.49
N TYR A 71 6.15 -7.42 11.39
CA TYR A 71 6.70 -7.43 10.04
C TYR A 71 7.74 -6.32 9.84
N ILE A 72 7.45 -5.09 10.28
CA ILE A 72 8.38 -3.96 10.20
C ILE A 72 9.63 -4.21 11.05
N GLY A 73 9.46 -4.73 12.27
CA GLY A 73 10.53 -4.95 13.21
C GLY A 73 11.38 -3.68 13.41
N ASN A 74 12.70 -3.81 13.26
CA ASN A 74 13.64 -2.68 13.35
C ASN A 74 13.98 -2.03 11.99
N GLY A 75 13.33 -2.43 10.91
CA GLY A 75 13.56 -1.89 9.57
C GLY A 75 14.75 -2.47 8.81
N GLN A 76 15.40 -3.52 9.33
CA GLN A 76 16.56 -4.15 8.69
C GLN A 76 16.32 -4.59 7.23
N PRO A 77 15.17 -5.18 6.86
CA PRO A 77 14.92 -5.62 5.48
C PRO A 77 15.08 -4.51 4.44
N TRP A 78 14.79 -3.29 4.82
CA TRP A 78 14.92 -2.09 3.95
C TRP A 78 16.21 -1.30 4.22
N GLY A 79 17.09 -1.73 5.16
CA GLY A 79 18.26 -0.96 5.58
C GLY A 79 17.90 0.28 6.42
N LEU A 80 16.69 0.32 7.00
CA LEU A 80 16.19 1.40 7.85
C LEU A 80 16.39 1.11 9.34
N ASN A 81 17.52 0.53 9.71
CA ASN A 81 17.87 0.16 11.09
C ASN A 81 19.01 1.01 11.69
N SER A 82 19.23 2.21 11.15
CA SER A 82 20.26 3.13 11.64
C SER A 82 19.91 3.70 13.02
N SER A 83 20.93 3.87 13.87
CA SER A 83 20.79 4.52 15.18
C SER A 83 20.53 6.03 15.12
N HIS A 84 20.81 6.68 13.98
CA HIS A 84 20.63 8.12 13.75
C HIS A 84 19.56 8.41 12.68
N GLY A 85 18.50 7.64 12.67
CA GLY A 85 17.40 7.65 11.71
C GLY A 85 16.64 6.33 11.80
N GLY A 86 16.41 5.69 10.64
CA GLY A 86 15.76 4.39 10.57
C GLY A 86 14.25 4.49 10.66
N VAL A 87 13.59 3.32 10.73
CA VAL A 87 12.16 3.23 10.91
C VAL A 87 11.79 3.25 12.40
N GLN A 88 10.72 3.98 12.73
CA GLN A 88 10.11 3.95 14.05
C GLN A 88 8.60 3.82 13.92
N VAL A 89 8.02 2.81 14.56
CA VAL A 89 6.57 2.66 14.66
C VAL A 89 6.05 3.62 15.73
N LEU A 90 5.02 4.38 15.38
CA LEU A 90 4.44 5.46 16.16
C LEU A 90 2.94 5.15 16.38
N PRO A 91 2.58 4.39 17.42
CA PRO A 91 1.18 4.20 17.79
C PRO A 91 0.64 5.43 18.51
N PRO A 92 -0.69 5.64 18.56
CA PRO A 92 -1.29 6.64 19.44
C PRO A 92 -0.88 6.39 20.90
N TYR A 93 -0.64 7.45 21.65
CA TYR A 93 -0.24 7.33 23.06
C TYR A 93 -0.95 8.33 23.95
N ALA A 94 -1.10 7.97 25.22
CA ALA A 94 -1.71 8.85 26.21
C ALA A 94 -0.75 9.98 26.60
N LYS A 95 -1.13 11.24 26.35
CA LYS A 95 -0.39 12.42 26.85
C LYS A 95 -0.82 12.82 28.28
N SER A 96 -2.01 12.38 28.71
CA SER A 96 -2.61 12.65 30.03
C SER A 96 -3.50 11.47 30.46
N LYS A 97 -4.41 11.68 31.42
CA LYS A 97 -5.38 10.65 31.83
C LYS A 97 -6.33 10.19 30.71
N ASN A 98 -6.47 10.98 29.63
CA ASN A 98 -7.26 10.64 28.46
C ASN A 98 -6.32 10.19 27.34
N SER A 99 -6.43 8.92 26.95
CA SER A 99 -5.80 8.36 25.74
C SER A 99 -6.67 8.74 24.54
N GLU A 100 -6.10 9.36 23.53
CA GLU A 100 -6.82 9.70 22.31
C GLU A 100 -6.24 8.93 21.12
N TRP A 101 -7.11 8.21 20.42
CA TRP A 101 -6.80 7.63 19.11
C TRP A 101 -6.52 8.76 18.10
N TYR A 102 -5.84 8.44 17.00
CA TYR A 102 -5.74 9.40 15.91
C TYR A 102 -7.13 9.70 15.35
N LYS A 103 -7.55 10.97 15.42
CA LYS A 103 -8.87 11.43 14.97
C LYS A 103 -8.99 11.47 13.45
N GLY A 104 -7.85 11.65 12.77
CA GLY A 104 -7.71 11.74 11.32
C GLY A 104 -6.26 11.74 10.91
N THR A 105 -6.02 11.86 9.60
CA THR A 105 -4.67 11.79 9.02
C THR A 105 -3.77 12.94 9.47
N ALA A 106 -4.31 14.15 9.61
CA ALA A 106 -3.58 15.33 10.09
C ALA A 106 -3.30 15.25 11.59
N ASN A 107 -4.28 14.80 12.41
CA ASN A 107 -4.08 14.62 13.84
C ASN A 107 -2.99 13.56 14.14
N ALA A 108 -2.88 12.51 13.32
CA ALA A 108 -1.81 11.52 13.46
C ALA A 108 -0.42 12.17 13.33
N ILE A 109 -0.24 13.09 12.40
CA ILE A 109 1.02 13.85 12.25
C ILE A 109 1.19 14.84 13.42
N TYR A 110 0.14 15.57 13.79
CA TYR A 110 0.16 16.51 14.92
C TYR A 110 0.62 15.85 16.21
N GLN A 111 0.07 14.69 16.57
CA GLN A 111 0.47 13.98 17.78
C GLN A 111 1.95 13.58 17.76
N ASN A 112 2.56 13.44 16.58
CA ASN A 112 3.95 13.03 16.37
C ASN A 112 4.90 14.18 16.00
N ILE A 113 4.50 15.45 16.17
CA ILE A 113 5.39 16.61 16.06
C ILE A 113 6.69 16.41 16.86
N PRO A 114 6.67 15.91 18.12
CA PRO A 114 7.91 15.68 18.89
C PRO A 114 8.87 14.69 18.24
N PHE A 115 8.39 13.71 17.49
CA PHE A 115 9.25 12.80 16.71
C PHE A 115 9.93 13.55 15.57
N ILE A 116 9.19 14.33 14.79
CA ILE A 116 9.70 15.09 13.64
C ILE A 116 10.75 16.12 14.11
N GLU A 117 10.44 16.86 15.17
CA GLU A 117 11.30 17.91 15.73
C GLU A 117 12.69 17.39 16.21
N ARG A 118 12.81 16.12 16.59
CA ARG A 118 14.12 15.53 16.95
C ARG A 118 15.15 15.64 15.83
N TYR A 119 14.70 15.66 14.57
CA TYR A 119 15.54 15.66 13.39
C TYR A 119 15.68 17.04 12.75
N HIS A 120 14.97 18.05 13.26
CA HIS A 120 14.97 19.43 12.74
C HIS A 120 14.90 19.49 11.20
N PRO A 121 13.95 18.81 10.55
CA PRO A 121 13.93 18.70 9.11
C PRO A 121 13.52 20.02 8.44
N ASP A 122 14.00 20.23 7.21
CA ASP A 122 13.50 21.32 6.37
C ASP A 122 12.12 20.96 5.78
N ASN A 123 11.96 19.69 5.41
CA ASN A 123 10.76 19.18 4.76
C ASN A 123 10.25 17.90 5.43
N VAL A 124 8.95 17.64 5.29
CA VAL A 124 8.32 16.39 5.72
C VAL A 124 7.58 15.77 4.53
N LEU A 125 7.86 14.50 4.28
CA LEU A 125 7.19 13.68 3.28
C LEU A 125 6.07 12.88 3.95
N ILE A 126 4.82 13.13 3.58
CA ILE A 126 3.66 12.36 4.04
C ILE A 126 3.32 11.33 2.99
N LEU A 127 3.17 10.07 3.42
CA LEU A 127 2.92 8.92 2.57
C LEU A 127 1.67 8.17 3.01
N SER A 128 0.86 7.71 2.05
CA SER A 128 -0.12 6.66 2.28
C SER A 128 0.57 5.29 2.23
N GLY A 129 0.25 4.42 3.21
CA GLY A 129 0.83 3.08 3.35
C GLY A 129 0.07 1.98 2.60
N ASP A 130 -0.81 2.33 1.67
CA ASP A 130 -1.79 1.43 1.09
C ASP A 130 -1.85 1.41 -0.45
N HIS A 131 -0.81 1.89 -1.11
CA HIS A 131 -0.70 1.95 -2.57
C HIS A 131 0.49 1.15 -3.10
N ILE A 132 0.37 0.66 -4.34
CA ILE A 132 1.41 -0.07 -5.07
C ILE A 132 1.99 0.85 -6.16
N TYR A 133 3.28 1.16 -6.05
CA TYR A 133 3.99 2.02 -6.99
C TYR A 133 5.51 2.02 -6.76
N LYS A 134 6.28 2.43 -7.76
CA LYS A 134 7.72 2.75 -7.63
C LYS A 134 7.93 4.22 -7.95
N MET A 135 8.46 5.00 -7.03
CA MET A 135 8.64 6.45 -7.18
C MET A 135 9.95 6.94 -6.55
N ASP A 136 10.65 7.85 -7.26
CA ASP A 136 11.79 8.58 -6.73
C ASP A 136 11.31 9.83 -5.97
N TYR A 137 11.21 9.71 -4.65
CA TYR A 137 10.87 10.87 -3.81
C TYR A 137 11.97 11.94 -3.79
N ALA A 138 13.23 11.57 -4.09
CA ALA A 138 14.29 12.56 -4.18
C ALA A 138 14.10 13.50 -5.39
N ALA A 139 13.54 12.99 -6.49
CA ALA A 139 13.16 13.82 -7.63
C ALA A 139 12.03 14.80 -7.28
N MET A 140 10.99 14.30 -6.58
CA MET A 140 9.90 15.15 -6.09
C MET A 140 10.39 16.20 -5.07
N LEU A 141 11.33 15.83 -4.17
CA LEU A 141 11.91 16.76 -3.21
C LEU A 141 12.74 17.86 -3.90
N ARG A 142 13.53 17.50 -4.93
CA ARG A 142 14.24 18.49 -5.75
C ARG A 142 13.29 19.46 -6.43
N PHE A 143 12.19 18.96 -7.00
CA PHE A 143 11.16 19.79 -7.60
C PHE A 143 10.53 20.75 -6.57
N HIS A 144 10.19 20.26 -5.38
CA HIS A 144 9.65 21.03 -4.26
C HIS A 144 10.55 22.21 -3.90
N GLU A 145 11.84 21.96 -3.73
CA GLU A 145 12.83 22.97 -3.36
C GLU A 145 13.11 23.98 -4.50
N GLN A 146 13.21 23.50 -5.75
CA GLN A 146 13.43 24.37 -6.90
C GLN A 146 12.28 25.36 -7.15
N ARG A 147 11.05 24.98 -6.77
CA ARG A 147 9.87 25.84 -6.86
C ARG A 147 9.68 26.70 -5.61
N ASP A 148 10.52 26.56 -4.59
CA ASP A 148 10.31 27.16 -3.26
C ASP A 148 8.86 26.93 -2.80
N SER A 149 8.40 25.69 -2.95
CA SER A 149 7.04 25.28 -2.68
C SER A 149 6.80 25.14 -1.18
N ASP A 150 5.62 25.49 -0.69
CA ASP A 150 5.21 25.24 0.69
C ASP A 150 4.56 23.85 0.82
N CYS A 151 3.90 23.41 -0.26
CA CYS A 151 3.37 22.05 -0.39
C CYS A 151 3.49 21.56 -1.83
N THR A 152 4.00 20.37 -2.03
CA THR A 152 4.00 19.68 -3.32
C THR A 152 3.19 18.40 -3.21
N ILE A 153 2.24 18.20 -4.11
CA ILE A 153 1.35 17.04 -4.14
C ILE A 153 1.70 16.19 -5.36
N ALA A 154 2.01 14.91 -5.14
CA ALA A 154 2.14 13.97 -6.25
C ALA A 154 0.78 13.70 -6.87
N VAL A 155 0.70 13.83 -8.19
CA VAL A 155 -0.54 13.68 -8.96
C VAL A 155 -0.38 12.69 -10.09
N ARG A 156 -1.46 11.96 -10.38
CA ARG A 156 -1.59 11.11 -11.55
C ARG A 156 -2.90 11.42 -12.28
N GLU A 157 -2.87 11.39 -13.60
CA GLU A 157 -4.09 11.43 -14.39
C GLU A 157 -4.83 10.10 -14.26
N VAL A 158 -6.12 10.19 -13.93
CA VAL A 158 -7.04 9.06 -13.85
C VAL A 158 -8.23 9.27 -14.78
N PRO A 159 -8.91 8.20 -15.22
CA PRO A 159 -10.17 8.34 -15.96
C PRO A 159 -11.19 9.17 -15.17
N LEU A 160 -11.94 10.05 -15.85
CA LEU A 160 -12.88 10.97 -15.19
C LEU A 160 -13.91 10.23 -14.32
N LYS A 161 -14.33 9.03 -14.73
CA LYS A 161 -15.25 8.15 -13.97
C LYS A 161 -14.71 7.71 -12.62
N GLU A 162 -13.38 7.70 -12.45
CA GLU A 162 -12.70 7.29 -11.21
C GLU A 162 -12.28 8.49 -10.35
N ALA A 163 -12.22 9.68 -10.93
CA ALA A 163 -11.71 10.89 -10.30
C ALA A 163 -12.45 11.26 -9.00
N SER A 164 -13.76 10.95 -8.91
CA SER A 164 -14.56 11.19 -7.69
C SER A 164 -14.11 10.39 -6.45
N ARG A 165 -13.19 9.43 -6.61
CA ARG A 165 -12.64 8.63 -5.50
C ARG A 165 -11.45 9.31 -4.80
N PHE A 166 -10.87 10.34 -5.39
CA PHE A 166 -9.62 10.97 -5.00
C PHE A 166 -9.78 12.46 -4.72
N GLY A 167 -8.81 13.03 -4.04
CA GLY A 167 -8.62 14.48 -4.03
C GLY A 167 -8.22 14.95 -5.43
N ILE A 168 -8.93 15.91 -5.97
CA ILE A 168 -8.73 16.42 -7.35
C ILE A 168 -8.16 17.83 -7.32
N MET A 169 -7.17 18.07 -8.17
CA MET A 169 -6.52 19.38 -8.28
C MET A 169 -6.73 19.99 -9.63
N ASN A 170 -6.98 21.31 -9.59
CA ASN A 170 -6.91 22.17 -10.77
C ASN A 170 -5.63 22.99 -10.73
N THR A 171 -4.85 22.92 -11.79
CA THR A 171 -3.52 23.55 -11.91
C THR A 171 -3.47 24.57 -13.03
N ARG A 172 -2.58 25.57 -12.89
CA ARG A 172 -2.18 26.44 -13.98
C ARG A 172 -1.14 25.74 -14.87
N GLU A 173 -0.76 26.37 -15.96
CA GLU A 173 0.25 25.85 -16.90
C GLU A 173 1.62 25.60 -16.23
N ASP A 174 1.98 26.41 -15.24
CA ASP A 174 3.24 26.26 -14.48
C ASP A 174 3.22 25.16 -13.43
N GLY A 175 2.08 24.44 -13.30
CA GLY A 175 1.85 23.38 -12.33
C GLY A 175 1.43 23.87 -10.94
N SER A 176 1.27 25.19 -10.73
CA SER A 176 0.74 25.71 -9.47
C SER A 176 -0.73 25.35 -9.30
N ILE A 177 -1.09 24.89 -8.08
CA ILE A 177 -2.45 24.49 -7.72
C ILE A 177 -3.24 25.72 -7.31
N TYR A 178 -4.41 25.93 -7.89
CA TYR A 178 -5.31 27.03 -7.51
C TYR A 178 -6.63 26.53 -6.90
N GLU A 179 -6.95 25.26 -7.02
CA GLU A 179 -8.15 24.65 -6.44
C GLU A 179 -7.86 23.19 -6.08
N PHE A 180 -8.34 22.77 -4.91
CA PHE A 180 -8.29 21.39 -4.45
C PHE A 180 -9.66 20.98 -3.92
N GLU A 181 -10.18 19.82 -4.37
CA GLU A 181 -11.48 19.28 -3.96
C GLU A 181 -11.31 17.83 -3.50
N GLU A 182 -11.63 17.53 -2.25
CA GLU A 182 -11.58 16.17 -1.73
C GLU A 182 -12.81 15.38 -2.16
N LYS A 183 -12.61 14.35 -2.98
CA LYS A 183 -13.64 13.41 -3.48
C LYS A 183 -14.87 14.10 -4.05
N PRO A 184 -14.72 15.00 -5.03
CA PRO A 184 -15.84 15.76 -5.58
C PRO A 184 -16.84 14.85 -6.31
N LYS A 185 -18.14 15.11 -6.14
CA LYS A 185 -19.19 14.37 -6.88
C LYS A 185 -19.13 14.61 -8.39
N LYS A 186 -18.63 15.77 -8.81
CA LYS A 186 -18.47 16.18 -10.21
C LYS A 186 -17.06 16.75 -10.38
N PRO A 187 -16.05 15.91 -10.59
CA PRO A 187 -14.67 16.36 -10.74
C PRO A 187 -14.48 17.25 -11.96
N LYS A 188 -13.78 18.37 -11.82
CA LYS A 188 -13.46 19.32 -12.89
C LYS A 188 -12.15 18.97 -13.61
N SER A 189 -11.33 18.10 -13.05
CA SER A 189 -10.04 17.67 -13.57
C SER A 189 -9.85 16.18 -13.38
N THR A 190 -8.88 15.61 -14.09
CA THR A 190 -8.41 14.22 -13.98
C THR A 190 -7.15 14.08 -13.12
N ASN A 191 -6.59 15.20 -12.62
CA ASN A 191 -5.40 15.19 -11.77
C ASN A 191 -5.75 14.72 -10.34
N ALA A 192 -5.59 13.44 -10.10
CA ALA A 192 -5.86 12.82 -8.81
C ALA A 192 -4.65 12.87 -7.88
N SER A 193 -4.87 13.21 -6.63
CA SER A 193 -3.87 13.09 -5.56
C SER A 193 -3.50 11.63 -5.32
N MET A 194 -2.22 11.36 -5.28
CA MET A 194 -1.71 10.04 -4.91
C MET A 194 -1.61 9.83 -3.39
N GLY A 195 -2.03 10.81 -2.56
CA GLY A 195 -1.81 10.74 -1.11
C GLY A 195 -0.34 10.83 -0.70
N ILE A 196 0.48 11.45 -1.55
CA ILE A 196 1.91 11.66 -1.35
C ILE A 196 2.17 13.16 -1.38
N TYR A 197 2.64 13.70 -0.25
CA TYR A 197 2.82 15.14 -0.07
C TYR A 197 4.22 15.45 0.45
N ILE A 198 4.86 16.51 -0.05
CA ILE A 198 6.04 17.11 0.57
C ILE A 198 5.63 18.50 1.05
N PHE A 199 5.83 18.75 2.34
CA PHE A 199 5.58 20.04 2.96
C PHE A 199 6.87 20.65 3.49
N LYS A 200 7.02 21.96 3.35
CA LYS A 200 7.94 22.72 4.18
C LYS A 200 7.52 22.58 5.64
N TRP A 201 8.42 22.07 6.51
CA TRP A 201 8.04 21.70 7.88
C TRP A 201 7.45 22.85 8.69
N SER A 202 8.04 24.04 8.59
CA SER A 202 7.55 25.22 9.31
C SER A 202 6.11 25.60 8.95
N VAL A 203 5.72 25.43 7.68
CA VAL A 203 4.36 25.70 7.21
C VAL A 203 3.42 24.61 7.73
N LEU A 204 3.73 23.32 7.48
CA LEU A 204 2.87 22.23 7.90
C LEU A 204 2.61 22.25 9.40
N ARG A 205 3.64 22.49 10.22
CA ARG A 205 3.52 22.54 11.68
C ARG A 205 2.50 23.59 12.12
N ALA A 206 2.59 24.82 11.58
CA ALA A 206 1.67 25.89 11.95
C ALA A 206 0.20 25.54 11.64
N PHE A 207 -0.05 24.91 10.48
CA PHE A 207 -1.40 24.51 10.10
C PHE A 207 -1.90 23.30 10.89
N LEU A 208 -1.05 22.35 11.28
CA LEU A 208 -1.41 21.25 12.16
C LEU A 208 -1.80 21.74 13.57
N GLU A 209 -1.06 22.71 14.12
CA GLU A 209 -1.35 23.32 15.42
C GLU A 209 -2.68 24.10 15.39
N ALA A 210 -2.96 24.83 14.29
CA ALA A 210 -4.20 25.55 14.08
C ALA A 210 -5.40 24.60 13.89
N ASP A 211 -5.23 23.54 13.12
CA ASP A 211 -6.26 22.51 12.85
C ASP A 211 -6.68 21.76 14.12
N GLU A 212 -5.72 21.40 14.99
CA GLU A 212 -6.02 20.74 16.26
C GLU A 212 -6.78 21.67 17.24
N ALA A 213 -6.57 22.97 17.13
CA ALA A 213 -7.30 23.96 17.94
C ALA A 213 -8.75 24.16 17.46
N ASP A 214 -9.06 23.82 16.20
CA ASP A 214 -10.40 23.89 15.61
C ASP A 214 -11.20 22.62 15.92
N ARG A 215 -12.17 22.74 16.84
CA ARG A 215 -13.05 21.63 17.24
C ARG A 215 -14.00 21.16 16.13
N THR A 216 -14.15 21.91 15.05
CA THR A 216 -15.00 21.56 13.91
C THR A 216 -14.24 20.82 12.82
N SER A 217 -12.91 20.76 12.90
CA SER A 217 -12.07 20.06 11.94
C SER A 217 -12.28 18.55 11.99
N GLU A 218 -12.24 17.92 10.81
CA GLU A 218 -12.16 16.46 10.68
C GLU A 218 -10.73 15.93 10.83
N ASN A 219 -9.75 16.81 11.04
CA ASN A 219 -8.32 16.52 11.16
C ASN A 219 -7.77 15.71 9.97
N ASP A 220 -8.18 16.06 8.76
CA ASP A 220 -7.83 15.38 7.52
C ASP A 220 -7.00 16.28 6.58
N PHE A 221 -6.01 15.70 5.89
CA PHE A 221 -5.17 16.47 4.96
C PHE A 221 -5.97 17.03 3.80
N GLY A 222 -6.82 16.22 3.18
CA GLY A 222 -7.59 16.63 2.00
C GLY A 222 -8.73 17.60 2.32
N LYS A 223 -9.40 17.42 3.46
CA LYS A 223 -10.54 18.25 3.85
C LYS A 223 -10.15 19.54 4.56
N ASN A 224 -9.07 19.51 5.34
CA ASN A 224 -8.73 20.61 6.25
C ASN A 224 -7.38 21.24 5.91
N ILE A 225 -6.27 20.51 5.96
CA ILE A 225 -4.92 21.06 5.89
C ILE A 225 -4.61 21.66 4.52
N ILE A 226 -4.78 20.90 3.43
CA ILE A 226 -4.45 21.36 2.07
C ILE A 226 -5.31 22.57 1.67
N PRO A 227 -6.64 22.55 1.86
CA PRO A 227 -7.47 23.72 1.60
C PRO A 227 -7.09 24.94 2.45
N ALA A 228 -6.76 24.76 3.74
CA ALA A 228 -6.36 25.86 4.60
C ALA A 228 -5.06 26.53 4.14
N ILE A 229 -4.03 25.72 3.80
CA ILE A 229 -2.75 26.21 3.26
C ILE A 229 -2.98 26.96 1.94
N LEU A 230 -3.81 26.43 1.04
CA LEU A 230 -4.13 27.04 -0.25
C LEU A 230 -4.85 28.38 -0.06
N ASN A 231 -5.86 28.44 0.80
CA ASN A 231 -6.64 29.64 1.09
C ASN A 231 -5.81 30.75 1.79
N ALA A 232 -4.77 30.36 2.51
CA ALA A 232 -3.82 31.30 3.11
C ALA A 232 -2.83 31.90 2.10
N GLY A 233 -2.91 31.51 0.82
CA GLY A 233 -2.07 32.05 -0.26
C GLY A 233 -0.68 31.44 -0.35
N HIS A 234 -0.45 30.30 0.27
CA HIS A 234 0.81 29.56 0.16
C HIS A 234 1.01 28.97 -1.24
N LYS A 235 2.26 28.63 -1.57
CA LYS A 235 2.65 28.08 -2.87
C LYS A 235 2.46 26.56 -2.89
N LEU A 236 1.44 26.08 -3.59
CA LEU A 236 1.19 24.66 -3.80
C LEU A 236 1.46 24.28 -5.26
N TYR A 237 2.16 23.17 -5.47
CA TYR A 237 2.47 22.66 -6.82
C TYR A 237 2.11 21.19 -6.95
N ALA A 238 1.63 20.81 -8.14
CA ALA A 238 1.42 19.44 -8.55
C ALA A 238 2.70 18.86 -9.14
N TYR A 239 3.16 17.75 -8.60
CA TYR A 239 4.25 16.95 -9.18
C TYR A 239 3.65 15.78 -9.95
N ARG A 240 3.73 15.83 -11.27
CA ARG A 240 3.19 14.81 -12.15
C ARG A 240 4.01 13.52 -12.06
N PHE A 241 3.33 12.41 -11.81
CA PHE A 241 3.91 11.07 -11.77
C PHE A 241 3.35 10.22 -12.91
N ASP A 242 4.21 9.76 -13.82
CA ASP A 242 3.82 9.00 -14.99
C ASP A 242 4.04 7.49 -14.85
N GLY A 243 4.59 7.03 -13.70
CA GLY A 243 4.82 5.62 -13.40
C GLY A 243 3.55 4.84 -13.06
N TYR A 244 3.69 3.52 -12.88
CA TYR A 244 2.59 2.70 -12.37
C TYR A 244 2.20 3.12 -10.94
N TRP A 245 0.90 3.30 -10.70
CA TRP A 245 0.32 3.56 -9.39
C TRP A 245 -1.07 2.97 -9.30
N LYS A 246 -1.36 2.25 -8.22
CA LYS A 246 -2.68 1.65 -7.98
C LYS A 246 -3.04 1.70 -6.49
N ASP A 247 -4.21 2.28 -6.18
CA ASP A 247 -4.86 2.14 -4.87
C ASP A 247 -5.48 0.75 -4.80
N VAL A 248 -4.91 -0.11 -3.97
CA VAL A 248 -5.38 -1.49 -3.75
C VAL A 248 -6.39 -1.55 -2.60
N GLY A 249 -7.31 -0.61 -2.57
CA GLY A 249 -8.31 -0.44 -1.52
C GLY A 249 -9.56 -1.30 -1.66
N THR A 250 -9.71 -2.05 -2.74
CA THR A 250 -10.84 -2.98 -2.96
C THR A 250 -10.32 -4.35 -3.38
N ILE A 251 -11.13 -5.39 -3.23
CA ILE A 251 -10.79 -6.77 -3.64
C ILE A 251 -10.40 -6.79 -5.12
N SER A 252 -11.20 -6.18 -6.00
CA SER A 252 -10.92 -6.14 -7.44
C SER A 252 -9.61 -5.41 -7.74
N SER A 253 -9.37 -4.24 -7.12
CA SER A 253 -8.12 -3.49 -7.37
C SER A 253 -6.88 -4.20 -6.83
N LEU A 254 -6.98 -4.95 -5.71
CA LEU A 254 -5.90 -5.78 -5.20
C LEU A 254 -5.61 -6.96 -6.13
N TRP A 255 -6.66 -7.65 -6.60
CA TRP A 255 -6.52 -8.74 -7.56
C TRP A 255 -5.90 -8.25 -8.88
N GLU A 256 -6.45 -7.19 -9.48
CA GLU A 256 -5.93 -6.60 -10.71
C GLU A 256 -4.46 -6.16 -10.57
N ALA A 257 -4.08 -5.52 -9.45
CA ALA A 257 -2.70 -5.11 -9.22
C ALA A 257 -1.72 -6.29 -9.17
N ASN A 258 -2.15 -7.46 -8.69
CA ASN A 258 -1.38 -8.69 -8.74
C ASN A 258 -1.29 -9.23 -10.18
N MET A 259 -2.40 -9.20 -10.95
CA MET A 259 -2.40 -9.62 -12.35
C MET A 259 -1.56 -8.69 -13.23
N ASP A 260 -1.51 -7.40 -12.92
CA ASP A 260 -0.66 -6.39 -13.60
C ASP A 260 0.86 -6.71 -13.53
N LEU A 261 1.29 -7.64 -12.67
CA LEU A 261 2.68 -8.13 -12.58
C LEU A 261 2.99 -9.22 -13.61
N LEU A 262 1.98 -9.86 -14.20
CA LEU A 262 2.12 -11.08 -15.00
C LEU A 262 2.25 -10.77 -16.49
N GLY A 263 2.68 -11.79 -17.23
CA GLY A 263 2.84 -11.73 -18.67
C GLY A 263 4.21 -11.24 -19.14
N LYS A 264 4.43 -11.30 -20.45
CA LYS A 264 5.71 -10.93 -21.08
C LYS A 264 6.01 -9.43 -21.02
N HIS A 265 4.96 -8.59 -20.98
CA HIS A 265 5.03 -7.14 -20.90
C HIS A 265 4.07 -6.69 -19.78
N PRO A 266 4.45 -6.86 -18.50
CA PRO A 266 3.57 -6.56 -17.39
C PRO A 266 3.28 -5.05 -17.33
N ALA A 267 2.08 -4.69 -16.91
CA ALA A 267 1.72 -3.28 -16.70
C ALA A 267 2.55 -2.66 -15.56
N PHE A 268 2.96 -3.51 -14.60
CA PHE A 268 3.89 -3.15 -13.54
C PHE A 268 5.08 -4.11 -13.49
N ASP A 269 6.21 -3.68 -14.07
CA ASP A 269 7.46 -4.44 -13.98
C ASP A 269 8.14 -4.23 -12.62
N ILE A 270 7.98 -5.23 -11.75
CA ILE A 270 8.57 -5.19 -10.41
C ILE A 270 10.10 -5.38 -10.43
N TYR A 271 10.65 -5.96 -11.50
CA TYR A 271 12.08 -6.26 -11.65
C TYR A 271 12.85 -5.25 -12.49
N GLY A 272 12.20 -4.61 -13.47
CA GLY A 272 12.82 -3.92 -14.60
C GLY A 272 13.46 -2.56 -14.34
N THR A 273 13.34 -1.97 -13.15
CA THR A 273 13.90 -0.64 -12.91
C THR A 273 15.20 -0.72 -12.13
N VAL A 274 16.32 -0.52 -12.84
CA VAL A 274 17.65 -0.42 -12.21
C VAL A 274 17.65 0.73 -11.18
N GLY A 275 18.05 0.44 -9.94
CA GLY A 275 18.14 1.44 -8.86
C GLY A 275 16.86 1.67 -8.05
N HIS A 276 15.72 1.07 -8.42
CA HIS A 276 14.46 1.15 -7.67
C HIS A 276 13.95 -0.25 -7.29
N LYS A 277 14.77 -1.00 -6.58
CA LYS A 277 14.42 -2.34 -6.08
C LYS A 277 13.37 -2.23 -4.97
N ILE A 278 12.37 -3.12 -5.00
CA ILE A 278 11.49 -3.33 -3.85
C ILE A 278 12.14 -4.34 -2.92
N TYR A 279 12.36 -3.92 -1.68
CA TYR A 279 12.88 -4.74 -0.60
C TYR A 279 11.72 -5.31 0.21
N ALA A 280 11.90 -6.50 0.76
CA ALA A 280 10.92 -7.16 1.61
C ALA A 280 11.64 -7.96 2.71
N ARG A 281 10.92 -8.32 3.74
CA ARG A 281 11.43 -9.25 4.75
C ARG A 281 11.67 -10.63 4.11
N ASN A 282 12.89 -11.14 4.23
CA ASN A 282 13.23 -12.48 3.77
C ASN A 282 12.72 -13.51 4.79
N GLN A 283 11.86 -14.42 4.34
CA GLN A 283 11.34 -15.51 5.17
C GLN A 283 12.31 -16.71 5.28
N ALA A 284 13.47 -16.64 4.61
CA ALA A 284 14.49 -17.69 4.58
C ALA A 284 13.93 -19.08 4.22
N MET A 285 12.98 -19.12 3.27
CA MET A 285 12.39 -20.35 2.78
C MET A 285 13.34 -21.09 1.83
N PRO A 286 13.25 -22.45 1.74
CA PRO A 286 14.02 -23.22 0.75
C PRO A 286 13.56 -22.89 -0.68
N SER A 287 14.33 -23.36 -1.66
CA SER A 287 13.90 -23.27 -3.06
C SER A 287 12.61 -24.06 -3.28
N SER A 288 11.77 -23.59 -4.20
CA SER A 288 10.53 -24.29 -4.55
C SER A 288 10.82 -25.58 -5.30
N PHE A 289 10.08 -26.63 -4.96
CA PHE A 289 10.05 -27.88 -5.70
C PHE A 289 8.91 -27.88 -6.72
N ILE A 290 9.24 -28.13 -7.98
CA ILE A 290 8.26 -28.23 -9.08
C ILE A 290 8.31 -29.66 -9.61
N SER A 291 7.23 -30.40 -9.44
CA SER A 291 7.09 -31.78 -9.89
C SER A 291 7.09 -31.88 -11.42
N ARG A 292 7.47 -33.03 -11.94
CA ARG A 292 7.37 -33.35 -13.38
C ARG A 292 5.92 -33.28 -13.92
N SER A 293 4.93 -33.47 -13.05
CA SER A 293 3.50 -33.40 -13.40
C SER A 293 2.93 -31.98 -13.39
N ALA A 294 3.68 -31.01 -12.87
CA ALA A 294 3.22 -29.62 -12.78
C ALA A 294 3.27 -28.92 -14.15
N GLU A 295 2.25 -28.11 -14.42
CA GLU A 295 2.21 -27.21 -15.56
C GLU A 295 2.11 -25.77 -15.06
N ILE A 296 3.11 -24.93 -15.35
CA ILE A 296 3.12 -23.53 -14.94
C ILE A 296 3.22 -22.64 -16.17
N ARG A 297 2.25 -21.71 -16.31
CA ARG A 297 2.17 -20.77 -17.43
C ARG A 297 1.89 -19.36 -16.92
N GLU A 298 2.66 -18.37 -17.41
CA GLU A 298 2.48 -16.93 -17.14
C GLU A 298 2.22 -16.59 -15.66
N SER A 299 2.92 -17.25 -14.74
CA SER A 299 2.64 -17.20 -13.30
C SER A 299 3.90 -16.92 -12.49
N PHE A 300 3.74 -16.29 -11.33
CA PHE A 300 4.81 -16.19 -10.35
C PHE A 300 4.67 -17.28 -9.29
N VAL A 301 5.78 -17.95 -8.98
CA VAL A 301 5.89 -18.91 -7.88
C VAL A 301 7.04 -18.47 -6.99
N ALA A 302 6.73 -18.12 -5.75
CA ALA A 302 7.70 -17.67 -4.76
C ALA A 302 8.48 -18.85 -4.14
N GLU A 303 9.34 -18.56 -3.19
CA GLU A 303 10.21 -19.52 -2.48
C GLU A 303 9.37 -20.47 -1.58
N GLY A 304 9.89 -21.66 -1.29
CA GLY A 304 9.29 -22.61 -0.33
C GLY A 304 8.08 -23.37 -0.83
N CYS A 305 7.73 -23.26 -2.12
CA CYS A 305 6.53 -23.91 -2.65
C CYS A 305 6.79 -25.39 -3.05
N ASN A 306 5.75 -26.23 -2.91
CA ASN A 306 5.71 -27.57 -3.46
C ASN A 306 4.58 -27.67 -4.51
N ILE A 307 4.93 -27.77 -5.81
CA ILE A 307 3.96 -27.66 -6.91
C ILE A 307 3.90 -28.97 -7.68
N GLU A 308 2.73 -29.64 -7.64
CA GLU A 308 2.42 -30.86 -8.38
C GLU A 308 1.25 -30.67 -9.38
N GLY A 309 0.45 -29.61 -9.21
CA GLY A 309 -0.71 -29.26 -10.03
C GLY A 309 -0.41 -28.27 -11.15
N SER A 310 -1.46 -27.76 -11.78
CA SER A 310 -1.43 -26.81 -12.89
C SER A 310 -1.71 -25.38 -12.40
N ILE A 311 -0.87 -24.42 -12.83
CA ILE A 311 -0.98 -23.01 -12.48
C ILE A 311 -0.93 -22.17 -13.76
N ASN A 312 -1.94 -21.36 -13.98
CA ASN A 312 -2.01 -20.50 -15.15
C ASN A 312 -2.39 -19.07 -14.74
N HIS A 313 -1.64 -18.08 -15.21
CA HIS A 313 -1.87 -16.65 -14.99
C HIS A 313 -2.21 -16.32 -13.52
N SER A 314 -1.35 -16.77 -12.58
CA SER A 314 -1.61 -16.71 -11.15
C SER A 314 -0.36 -16.35 -10.35
N ILE A 315 -0.56 -15.84 -9.13
CA ILE A 315 0.50 -15.55 -8.16
C ILE A 315 0.44 -16.60 -7.05
N ILE A 316 1.53 -17.34 -6.85
CA ILE A 316 1.70 -18.28 -5.75
C ILE A 316 2.73 -17.71 -4.79
N SER A 317 2.30 -17.38 -3.59
CA SER A 317 3.17 -16.81 -2.56
C SER A 317 4.03 -17.86 -1.87
N THR A 318 4.92 -17.40 -0.98
CA THR A 318 5.87 -18.25 -0.24
C THR A 318 5.18 -19.36 0.54
N GLY A 319 5.81 -20.55 0.59
CA GLY A 319 5.38 -21.65 1.45
C GLY A 319 4.14 -22.42 0.98
N CYS A 320 3.61 -22.15 -0.20
CA CYS A 320 2.40 -22.80 -0.70
C CYS A 320 2.64 -24.25 -1.17
N SER A 321 1.62 -25.09 -0.99
CA SER A 321 1.58 -26.44 -1.55
C SER A 321 0.39 -26.60 -2.51
N VAL A 322 0.64 -27.12 -3.71
CA VAL A 322 -0.38 -27.36 -4.74
C VAL A 322 -0.33 -28.82 -5.16
N GLY A 323 -1.35 -29.56 -4.78
CA GLY A 323 -1.46 -31.01 -4.96
C GLY A 323 -1.67 -31.44 -6.41
N LYS A 324 -1.48 -32.76 -6.65
CA LYS A 324 -1.60 -33.34 -7.97
C LYS A 324 -3.01 -33.18 -8.55
N GLY A 325 -3.10 -32.73 -9.80
CA GLY A 325 -4.37 -32.51 -10.48
C GLY A 325 -5.16 -31.29 -9.97
N ALA A 326 -4.60 -30.51 -9.06
CA ALA A 326 -5.18 -29.22 -8.71
C ALA A 326 -4.98 -28.23 -9.87
N GLU A 327 -5.96 -27.36 -10.09
CA GLU A 327 -5.96 -26.35 -11.15
C GLU A 327 -6.16 -24.95 -10.55
N ILE A 328 -5.22 -24.04 -10.83
CA ILE A 328 -5.28 -22.65 -10.37
C ILE A 328 -5.20 -21.73 -11.59
N THR A 329 -6.21 -20.88 -11.75
CA THR A 329 -6.26 -19.95 -12.89
C THR A 329 -6.70 -18.56 -12.43
N ASP A 330 -6.04 -17.49 -12.95
CA ASP A 330 -6.36 -16.09 -12.68
C ASP A 330 -6.51 -15.78 -11.18
N SER A 331 -5.64 -16.32 -10.34
CA SER A 331 -5.82 -16.30 -8.90
C SER A 331 -4.58 -15.83 -8.13
N VAL A 332 -4.81 -15.32 -6.94
CA VAL A 332 -3.76 -14.91 -5.99
C VAL A 332 -3.82 -15.85 -4.79
N ILE A 333 -2.78 -16.66 -4.61
CA ILE A 333 -2.61 -17.58 -3.48
C ILE A 333 -1.60 -16.95 -2.54
N MET A 334 -2.05 -16.52 -1.36
CA MET A 334 -1.24 -15.86 -0.34
C MET A 334 -0.36 -16.87 0.41
N PRO A 335 0.58 -16.44 1.28
CA PRO A 335 1.53 -17.33 1.93
C PRO A 335 0.91 -18.50 2.68
N ASP A 336 1.67 -19.62 2.73
CA ASP A 336 1.39 -20.81 3.56
C ASP A 336 0.04 -21.49 3.27
N VAL A 337 -0.50 -21.32 2.06
CA VAL A 337 -1.74 -21.97 1.62
C VAL A 337 -1.46 -23.39 1.15
N VAL A 338 -2.31 -24.33 1.62
CA VAL A 338 -2.30 -25.72 1.19
C VAL A 338 -3.52 -25.99 0.30
N ILE A 339 -3.27 -26.43 -0.94
CA ILE A 339 -4.29 -26.81 -1.92
C ILE A 339 -4.11 -28.30 -2.23
N GLU A 340 -5.09 -29.12 -1.82
CA GLU A 340 -5.03 -30.56 -2.00
C GLU A 340 -5.36 -31.01 -3.42
N ASN A 341 -5.22 -32.32 -3.65
CA ASN A 341 -5.37 -32.94 -4.96
C ASN A 341 -6.73 -32.66 -5.61
N GLY A 342 -6.71 -32.31 -6.90
CA GLY A 342 -7.92 -32.12 -7.69
C GLY A 342 -8.77 -30.91 -7.32
N ALA A 343 -8.33 -30.05 -6.43
CA ALA A 343 -9.01 -28.79 -6.13
C ALA A 343 -8.92 -27.82 -7.33
N VAL A 344 -9.97 -27.01 -7.56
CA VAL A 344 -10.05 -26.06 -8.67
C VAL A 344 -10.28 -24.65 -8.13
N ILE A 345 -9.37 -23.73 -8.46
CA ILE A 345 -9.45 -22.32 -8.01
C ILE A 345 -9.40 -21.41 -9.23
N ARG A 346 -10.40 -20.55 -9.39
CA ARG A 346 -10.53 -19.64 -10.53
C ARG A 346 -10.97 -18.25 -10.08
N SER A 347 -10.30 -17.20 -10.59
CA SER A 347 -10.63 -15.81 -10.30
C SER A 347 -10.84 -15.55 -8.81
N ALA A 348 -9.85 -15.92 -7.99
CA ALA A 348 -9.96 -15.90 -6.53
C ALA A 348 -8.72 -15.29 -5.84
N ILE A 349 -8.92 -14.83 -4.61
CA ILE A 349 -7.86 -14.53 -3.65
C ILE A 349 -8.02 -15.49 -2.48
N ILE A 350 -7.01 -16.31 -2.22
CA ILE A 350 -6.96 -17.21 -1.07
C ILE A 350 -5.97 -16.62 -0.07
N ALA A 351 -6.47 -16.20 1.10
CA ALA A 351 -5.64 -15.56 2.13
C ALA A 351 -4.67 -16.53 2.81
N GLU A 352 -3.76 -15.98 3.61
CA GLU A 352 -2.69 -16.71 4.29
C GLU A 352 -3.22 -17.88 5.12
N GLY A 353 -2.46 -18.98 5.16
CA GLY A 353 -2.71 -20.15 6.03
C GLY A 353 -3.95 -20.98 5.68
N CYS A 354 -4.63 -20.70 4.58
CA CYS A 354 -5.82 -21.46 4.19
C CYS A 354 -5.50 -22.90 3.77
N HIS A 355 -6.45 -23.81 4.02
CA HIS A 355 -6.37 -25.19 3.58
C HIS A 355 -7.58 -25.55 2.70
N ILE A 356 -7.36 -25.70 1.41
CA ILE A 356 -8.36 -26.08 0.42
C ILE A 356 -8.28 -27.59 0.21
N LYS A 357 -9.28 -28.32 0.72
CA LYS A 357 -9.31 -29.78 0.70
C LYS A 357 -9.54 -30.34 -0.70
N ALA A 358 -9.28 -31.64 -0.87
CA ALA A 358 -9.35 -32.34 -2.14
C ALA A 358 -10.68 -32.12 -2.88
N GLY A 359 -10.60 -31.88 -4.18
CA GLY A 359 -11.76 -31.70 -5.05
C GLY A 359 -12.63 -30.47 -4.78
N ALA A 360 -12.28 -29.61 -3.80
CA ALA A 360 -13.01 -28.37 -3.56
C ALA A 360 -12.87 -27.41 -4.76
N ARG A 361 -13.89 -26.60 -5.00
CA ARG A 361 -13.94 -25.62 -6.09
C ARG A 361 -14.18 -24.23 -5.52
N VAL A 362 -13.32 -23.28 -5.86
CA VAL A 362 -13.43 -21.89 -5.38
C VAL A 362 -13.45 -20.95 -6.56
N GLY A 363 -14.54 -20.19 -6.68
CA GLY A 363 -14.75 -19.23 -7.75
C GLY A 363 -14.98 -19.89 -9.11
N ASP A 364 -15.36 -19.05 -10.06
CA ASP A 364 -15.51 -19.44 -11.47
C ASP A 364 -15.42 -18.16 -12.32
N TYR A 365 -15.24 -18.34 -13.63
CA TYR A 365 -15.30 -17.26 -14.60
C TYR A 365 -15.78 -17.81 -15.95
N VAL A 366 -16.77 -17.14 -16.52
CA VAL A 366 -17.26 -17.41 -17.87
C VAL A 366 -16.81 -16.24 -18.76
N GLU A 367 -16.21 -16.56 -19.90
CA GLU A 367 -15.73 -15.56 -20.85
C GLU A 367 -16.90 -14.71 -21.37
N GLY A 368 -16.75 -13.38 -21.32
CA GLY A 368 -17.78 -12.42 -21.70
C GLY A 368 -18.69 -11.94 -20.57
N GLU A 369 -18.57 -12.50 -19.38
CA GLU A 369 -19.25 -12.00 -18.17
C GLU A 369 -18.35 -11.07 -17.35
N GLU A 370 -18.97 -10.26 -16.47
CA GLU A 370 -18.24 -9.46 -15.49
C GLU A 370 -17.52 -10.38 -14.51
N ARG A 371 -16.18 -10.23 -14.39
CA ARG A 371 -15.37 -11.04 -13.50
C ARG A 371 -15.66 -10.72 -12.03
N LYS A 372 -16.08 -11.71 -11.27
CA LYS A 372 -16.33 -11.63 -9.82
C LYS A 372 -15.24 -12.39 -9.07
N ILE A 373 -14.50 -11.69 -8.23
CA ILE A 373 -13.39 -12.28 -7.48
C ILE A 373 -13.90 -12.90 -6.19
N SER A 374 -13.71 -14.22 -6.05
CA SER A 374 -14.00 -14.94 -4.80
C SER A 374 -12.88 -14.74 -3.80
N VAL A 375 -13.20 -14.65 -2.51
CA VAL A 375 -12.20 -14.43 -1.46
C VAL A 375 -12.39 -15.43 -0.32
N ILE A 376 -11.32 -16.12 0.04
CA ILE A 376 -11.25 -16.94 1.24
C ILE A 376 -10.40 -16.22 2.27
N GLY A 377 -10.97 -15.93 3.45
CA GLY A 377 -10.29 -15.25 4.56
C GLY A 377 -9.20 -16.09 5.19
N LYS A 378 -8.36 -15.47 6.00
CA LYS A 378 -7.17 -16.04 6.63
C LYS A 378 -7.51 -17.27 7.49
N ASP A 379 -6.61 -18.29 7.45
CA ASP A 379 -6.66 -19.52 8.26
C ASP A 379 -7.93 -20.37 8.08
N LYS A 380 -8.66 -20.22 6.98
CA LYS A 380 -9.88 -20.99 6.68
C LYS A 380 -9.56 -22.39 6.14
N ILE A 381 -10.42 -23.35 6.49
CA ILE A 381 -10.39 -24.71 5.95
C ILE A 381 -11.66 -24.89 5.09
N ILE A 382 -11.48 -25.08 3.79
CA ILE A 382 -12.57 -25.44 2.87
C ILE A 382 -12.63 -26.94 2.74
N ALA A 383 -13.77 -27.52 3.12
CA ALA A 383 -13.95 -28.97 3.19
C ALA A 383 -13.88 -29.64 1.80
N GLU A 384 -13.61 -30.95 1.79
CA GLU A 384 -13.53 -31.76 0.57
C GLU A 384 -14.78 -31.63 -0.28
N GLY A 385 -14.61 -31.45 -1.59
CA GLY A 385 -15.69 -31.34 -2.56
C GLY A 385 -16.60 -30.10 -2.43
N THR A 386 -16.31 -29.18 -1.49
CA THR A 386 -17.10 -27.95 -1.32
C THR A 386 -17.01 -27.06 -2.56
N VAL A 387 -18.14 -26.47 -2.94
CA VAL A 387 -18.20 -25.46 -4.02
C VAL A 387 -18.45 -24.08 -3.43
N ILE A 388 -17.59 -23.14 -3.74
CA ILE A 388 -17.69 -21.73 -3.39
C ILE A 388 -17.94 -20.96 -4.69
N ASP A 389 -19.06 -20.25 -4.77
CA ASP A 389 -19.49 -19.56 -5.98
C ASP A 389 -18.61 -18.37 -6.34
N ALA A 390 -18.68 -17.94 -7.61
CA ALA A 390 -17.99 -16.74 -8.10
C ALA A 390 -18.40 -15.48 -7.34
N GLY A 391 -17.42 -14.74 -6.82
CA GLY A 391 -17.63 -13.52 -6.05
C GLY A 391 -18.05 -13.75 -4.59
N ALA A 392 -18.09 -14.99 -4.11
CA ALA A 392 -18.34 -15.27 -2.70
C ALA A 392 -17.17 -14.83 -1.82
N ILE A 393 -17.49 -14.37 -0.61
CA ILE A 393 -16.52 -13.93 0.41
C ILE A 393 -16.77 -14.77 1.67
N VAL A 394 -15.76 -15.55 2.08
CA VAL A 394 -15.88 -16.57 3.15
C VAL A 394 -14.87 -16.34 4.26
#